data_eeec25bbc498e77324e0f66f868d481d
#
_entry.id   eeec25bbc498e77324e0f66f868d481d
#
_cell.length_a   1.000
_cell.length_b   1.000
_cell.length_c   1.000
_cell.angle_alpha   90.00
_cell.angle_beta   90.00
_cell.angle_gamma   90.00
#
_symmetry.space_group_name_H-M   'P 1'
#
loop_
_entity.id
_entity.type
_entity.pdbx_description
1 polymer ?
#
loop_
_entity_poly.entity_id
_entity_poly.type
_entity_poly.pdbx_seq_one_letter_code
_entity_poly.pdbx_strand_id
1 'polypeptide(L)'
;IDVFADDGYTKEELKMTNETKKILGDKIELTATCVRIPVMISHAESVNIQFEKPFSLEKVRDALSKAEGCEVYDKREDGGYSTPIEAEGRDETYISRIREDKTNKNSLNLWIVSDNLLRGAALNAVEIAETLIKGEFNGK
;
A
#
# COMPACT_ATOMS: atom_id res chain seq x y z
N ILE A 1 16.19 -2.23 -5.05
CA ILE A 1 15.91 -0.92 -5.64
C ILE A 1 16.18 -0.84 -7.14
N ASP A 2 16.74 -1.90 -7.75
CA ASP A 2 17.06 -1.97 -9.16
C ASP A 2 18.14 -0.92 -9.61
N VAL A 3 18.25 -0.72 -10.90
CA VAL A 3 19.29 0.09 -11.55
C VAL A 3 18.87 1.56 -11.59
N PHE A 4 19.82 2.47 -11.45
CA PHE A 4 19.58 3.90 -11.62
C PHE A 4 19.26 4.26 -13.08
N ALA A 5 18.31 5.15 -13.27
CA ALA A 5 18.08 5.90 -14.51
C ALA A 5 18.93 7.19 -14.53
N ASP A 6 18.98 7.87 -15.67
CA ASP A 6 19.82 9.05 -15.87
C ASP A 6 19.41 10.26 -15.03
N ASP A 7 18.16 10.32 -14.60
CA ASP A 7 17.57 11.41 -13.80
C ASP A 7 17.70 11.21 -12.28
N GLY A 8 18.39 10.15 -11.86
CA GLY A 8 18.59 9.83 -10.45
C GLY A 8 17.49 8.94 -9.82
N TYR A 9 16.41 8.68 -10.53
CA TYR A 9 15.44 7.66 -10.13
C TYR A 9 15.97 6.27 -10.38
N THR A 10 15.42 5.28 -9.67
CA THR A 10 15.65 3.87 -10.00
C THR A 10 14.53 3.34 -10.90
N LYS A 11 14.79 2.25 -11.61
CA LYS A 11 13.75 1.58 -12.41
C LYS A 11 12.56 1.14 -11.57
N GLU A 12 12.78 0.72 -10.31
CA GLU A 12 11.70 0.35 -9.39
C GLU A 12 10.81 1.55 -9.05
N GLU A 13 11.38 2.73 -8.79
CA GLU A 13 10.62 3.96 -8.53
C GLU A 13 9.80 4.40 -9.75
N LEU A 14 10.38 4.33 -10.93
CA LEU A 14 9.66 4.60 -12.19
C LEU A 14 8.55 3.58 -12.45
N LYS A 15 8.80 2.31 -12.14
CA LYS A 15 7.80 1.25 -12.22
C LYS A 15 6.62 1.54 -11.31
N MET A 16 6.83 1.89 -10.04
CA MET A 16 5.76 2.26 -9.10
C MET A 16 4.90 3.40 -9.66
N THR A 17 5.51 4.44 -10.20
CA THR A 17 4.80 5.58 -10.81
C THR A 17 3.96 5.13 -12.01
N ASN A 18 4.55 4.37 -12.91
CA ASN A 18 3.91 3.95 -14.16
C ASN A 18 2.78 2.92 -13.90
N GLU A 19 3.00 1.95 -13.01
CA GLU A 19 2.01 0.95 -12.67
C GLU A 19 0.83 1.55 -11.90
N THR A 20 1.07 2.48 -11.01
CA THR A 20 0.00 3.22 -10.32
C THR A 20 -0.90 3.93 -11.33
N LYS A 21 -0.33 4.65 -12.30
CA LYS A 21 -1.11 5.29 -13.37
C LYS A 21 -1.87 4.28 -14.23
N LYS A 22 -1.22 3.18 -14.58
CA LYS A 22 -1.85 2.11 -15.38
C LYS A 22 -3.04 1.46 -14.67
N ILE A 23 -2.96 1.24 -13.36
CA ILE A 23 -3.98 0.50 -12.59
C ILE A 23 -5.09 1.45 -12.10
N LEU A 24 -4.72 2.60 -11.57
CA LEU A 24 -5.65 3.53 -10.90
C LEU A 24 -6.04 4.74 -11.77
N GLY A 25 -5.35 4.97 -12.88
CA GLY A 25 -5.63 6.03 -13.85
C GLY A 25 -4.60 7.16 -13.84
N ASP A 26 -4.50 7.83 -14.99
CA ASP A 26 -3.48 8.83 -15.29
C ASP A 26 -3.54 10.12 -14.46
N LYS A 27 -4.64 10.33 -13.73
CA LYS A 27 -4.84 11.53 -12.89
C LYS A 27 -4.10 11.46 -11.56
N ILE A 28 -3.59 10.28 -11.19
CA ILE A 28 -2.86 10.12 -9.93
C ILE A 28 -1.40 10.46 -10.17
N GLU A 29 -0.93 11.48 -9.48
CA GLU A 29 0.50 11.82 -9.42
C GLU A 29 1.14 11.10 -8.25
N LEU A 30 2.28 10.44 -8.51
CA LEU A 30 3.02 9.67 -7.52
C LEU A 30 4.52 9.89 -7.69
N THR A 31 5.20 10.01 -6.57
CA THR A 31 6.66 9.88 -6.49
C THR A 31 7.01 8.89 -5.40
N ALA A 32 8.08 8.15 -5.58
CA ALA A 32 8.55 7.16 -4.62
C ALA A 32 10.06 7.26 -4.44
N THR A 33 10.52 6.86 -3.27
CA THR A 33 11.93 6.58 -3.01
C THR A 33 12.03 5.16 -2.47
N CYS A 34 12.70 4.29 -3.21
CA CYS A 34 12.88 2.88 -2.86
C CYS A 34 14.22 2.65 -2.18
N VAL A 35 14.20 2.01 -1.02
CA VAL A 35 15.41 1.66 -0.29
C VAL A 35 15.41 0.19 0.10
N ARG A 36 16.59 -0.40 0.22
CA ARG A 36 16.76 -1.74 0.77
C ARG A 36 17.00 -1.62 2.28
N ILE A 37 16.17 -2.31 3.07
CA ILE A 37 16.32 -2.42 4.51
C ILE A 37 16.68 -3.87 4.90
N PRO A 38 17.30 -4.12 6.06
CA PRO A 38 17.77 -5.44 6.46
C PRO A 38 16.66 -6.33 7.02
N VAL A 39 15.64 -6.60 6.21
CA VAL A 39 14.57 -7.58 6.48
C VAL A 39 14.62 -8.66 5.40
N MET A 40 14.26 -9.89 5.76
CA MET A 40 14.31 -11.01 4.83
C MET A 40 13.07 -11.07 3.94
N ILE A 41 11.92 -10.82 4.53
CA ILE A 41 10.60 -10.87 3.89
C ILE A 41 9.82 -9.61 4.27
N SER A 42 8.79 -9.29 3.55
CA SER A 42 7.90 -8.16 3.70
C SER A 42 8.42 -6.86 3.09
N HIS A 43 7.47 -6.06 2.63
CA HIS A 43 7.67 -4.66 2.27
C HIS A 43 7.00 -3.75 3.29
N ALA A 44 7.55 -2.57 3.49
CA ALA A 44 6.98 -1.54 4.35
C ALA A 44 7.01 -0.20 3.63
N GLU A 45 5.92 0.54 3.71
CA GLU A 45 5.72 1.79 2.98
C GLU A 45 5.22 2.89 3.91
N SER A 46 5.92 4.02 3.92
CA SER A 46 5.42 5.25 4.52
C SER A 46 4.77 6.08 3.41
N VAL A 47 3.44 6.16 3.44
CA VAL A 47 2.65 6.76 2.38
C VAL A 47 2.01 8.06 2.85
N ASN A 48 2.14 9.12 2.05
CA ASN A 48 1.37 10.35 2.18
C ASN A 48 0.41 10.45 0.99
N ILE A 49 -0.87 10.67 1.26
CA ILE A 49 -1.90 10.76 0.22
C ILE A 49 -2.59 12.11 0.34
N GLN A 50 -2.64 12.85 -0.77
CA GLN A 50 -3.43 14.06 -0.90
C GLN A 50 -4.70 13.79 -1.71
N PHE A 51 -5.85 14.13 -1.15
CA PHE A 51 -7.15 14.01 -1.82
C PHE A 51 -7.58 15.34 -2.43
N GLU A 52 -8.29 15.29 -3.54
CA GLU A 52 -8.93 16.46 -4.15
C GLU A 52 -10.00 17.08 -3.23
N LYS A 53 -10.68 16.26 -2.44
CA LYS A 53 -11.80 16.64 -1.59
C LYS A 53 -11.50 16.42 -0.11
N PRO A 54 -12.14 17.18 0.79
CA PRO A 54 -12.07 16.90 2.22
C PRO A 54 -12.54 15.48 2.54
N PHE A 55 -11.88 14.86 3.50
CA PHE A 55 -12.18 13.51 3.98
C PHE A 55 -12.39 13.50 5.50
N SER A 56 -12.89 12.39 6.02
CA SER A 56 -12.97 12.09 7.44
C SER A 56 -12.10 10.88 7.74
N LEU A 57 -11.26 10.96 8.76
CA LEU A 57 -10.44 9.83 9.21
C LEU A 57 -11.28 8.61 9.58
N GLU A 58 -12.45 8.83 10.17
CA GLU A 58 -13.39 7.77 10.51
C GLU A 58 -13.83 7.00 9.26
N LYS A 59 -14.24 7.72 8.20
CA LYS A 59 -14.63 7.10 6.92
C LYS A 59 -13.47 6.39 6.25
N VAL A 60 -12.25 6.94 6.34
CA VAL A 60 -11.05 6.28 5.82
C VAL A 60 -10.80 4.97 6.56
N ARG A 61 -10.85 4.97 7.89
CA ARG A 61 -10.69 3.77 8.71
C ARG A 61 -11.76 2.73 8.41
N ASP A 62 -13.02 3.15 8.30
CA ASP A 62 -14.13 2.27 7.96
C ASP A 62 -13.94 1.62 6.59
N ALA A 63 -13.55 2.40 5.59
CA ALA A 63 -13.28 1.90 4.24
C ALA A 63 -12.13 0.90 4.22
N LEU A 64 -11.02 1.20 4.90
CA LEU A 64 -9.85 0.32 4.98
C LEU A 64 -10.15 -0.98 5.76
N SER A 65 -10.94 -0.91 6.84
CA SER A 65 -11.34 -2.08 7.63
C SER A 65 -12.30 -3.01 6.89
N LYS A 66 -12.98 -2.52 5.87
CA LYS A 66 -13.89 -3.31 5.01
C LYS A 66 -13.23 -3.78 3.72
N ALA A 67 -12.03 -3.26 3.43
CA ALA A 67 -11.31 -3.64 2.23
C ALA A 67 -10.78 -5.07 2.35
N GLU A 68 -11.10 -5.90 1.37
CA GLU A 68 -10.64 -7.29 1.32
C GLU A 68 -9.12 -7.37 1.32
N GLY A 69 -8.56 -8.28 2.11
CA GLY A 69 -7.12 -8.45 2.26
C GLY A 69 -6.41 -7.34 3.04
N CYS A 70 -7.14 -6.43 3.67
CA CYS A 70 -6.59 -5.37 4.52
C CYS A 70 -6.96 -5.58 5.99
N GLU A 71 -6.02 -5.31 6.88
CA GLU A 71 -6.24 -5.24 8.32
C GLU A 71 -5.77 -3.89 8.86
N VAL A 72 -6.68 -3.16 9.52
CA VAL A 72 -6.33 -1.91 10.22
C VAL A 72 -5.81 -2.27 11.61
N TYR A 73 -4.48 -2.31 11.74
CA TYR A 73 -3.78 -2.50 13.01
C TYR A 73 -3.13 -1.19 13.44
N ASP A 74 -3.92 -0.33 14.08
CA ASP A 74 -3.53 1.05 14.39
C ASP A 74 -3.97 1.45 15.80
N LYS A 75 -3.27 0.92 16.80
CA LYS A 75 -3.46 1.25 18.21
C LYS A 75 -2.60 2.45 18.58
N ARG A 76 -3.13 3.34 19.43
CA ARG A 76 -2.40 4.53 19.90
C ARG A 76 -1.66 4.23 21.20
N GLU A 77 -0.80 3.23 21.15
CA GLU A 77 0.05 2.77 22.25
C GLU A 77 1.42 2.37 21.72
N ASP A 78 2.38 2.13 22.60
CA ASP A 78 3.72 1.68 22.22
C ASP A 78 3.62 0.31 21.52
N GLY A 79 4.26 0.21 20.32
CA GLY A 79 4.17 -1.01 19.51
C GLY A 79 2.82 -1.24 18.83
N GLY A 80 1.89 -0.29 18.85
CA GLY A 80 0.55 -0.39 18.29
C GLY A 80 0.46 -0.26 16.76
N TYR A 81 1.47 -0.73 16.04
CA TYR A 81 1.55 -0.76 14.57
C TYR A 81 2.33 -1.98 14.11
N SER A 82 2.06 -2.46 12.91
CA SER A 82 2.74 -3.63 12.36
C SER A 82 4.12 -3.27 11.81
N THR A 83 5.07 -4.18 11.94
CA THR A 83 6.40 -4.12 11.30
C THR A 83 6.56 -5.28 10.31
N PRO A 84 7.60 -5.28 9.45
CA PRO A 84 7.84 -6.37 8.52
C PRO A 84 7.89 -7.75 9.16
N ILE A 85 8.39 -7.86 10.39
CA ILE A 85 8.48 -9.15 11.11
C ILE A 85 7.11 -9.71 11.45
N GLU A 86 6.16 -8.85 11.87
CA GLU A 86 4.81 -9.30 12.20
C GLU A 86 3.98 -9.63 10.97
N ALA A 87 4.29 -9.03 9.82
CA ALA A 87 3.61 -9.28 8.56
C ALA A 87 4.12 -10.52 7.82
N GLU A 88 5.30 -11.04 8.17
CA GLU A 88 5.86 -12.24 7.54
C GLU A 88 4.94 -13.45 7.73
N GLY A 89 4.59 -14.13 6.63
CA GLY A 89 3.70 -15.28 6.61
C GLY A 89 2.22 -14.96 6.82
N ARG A 90 1.84 -13.68 6.72
CA ARG A 90 0.44 -13.23 6.82
C ARG A 90 -0.13 -12.89 5.46
N ASP A 91 -1.41 -13.21 5.30
CA ASP A 91 -2.14 -12.96 4.05
C ASP A 91 -2.62 -11.50 3.93
N GLU A 92 -2.74 -10.79 5.05
CA GLU A 92 -3.27 -9.44 5.10
C GLU A 92 -2.20 -8.38 4.81
N THR A 93 -2.63 -7.27 4.24
CA THR A 93 -1.89 -6.00 4.24
C THR A 93 -2.27 -5.22 5.49
N TYR A 94 -1.31 -5.01 6.38
CA TYR A 94 -1.52 -4.25 7.62
C TYR A 94 -1.41 -2.76 7.37
N ILE A 95 -2.42 -2.01 7.84
CA ILE A 95 -2.47 -0.56 7.72
C ILE A 95 -2.47 0.05 9.10
N SER A 96 -1.49 0.89 9.37
CA SER A 96 -1.21 1.48 10.67
C SER A 96 -0.93 2.97 10.54
N ARG A 97 -0.82 3.67 11.69
CA ARG A 97 -0.39 5.07 11.77
C ARG A 97 -1.24 6.02 10.93
N ILE A 98 -2.54 5.74 10.84
CA ILE A 98 -3.52 6.52 10.08
C ILE A 98 -3.76 7.85 10.78
N ARG A 99 -3.35 8.96 10.16
CA ARG A 99 -3.45 10.30 10.72
C ARG A 99 -3.48 11.37 9.65
N GLU A 100 -4.11 12.51 9.95
CA GLU A 100 -4.05 13.67 9.08
C GLU A 100 -2.62 14.21 8.96
N ASP A 101 -2.30 14.73 7.79
CA ASP A 101 -1.11 15.54 7.59
C ASP A 101 -1.40 16.98 8.06
N LYS A 102 -0.66 17.44 9.06
CA LYS A 102 -0.85 18.79 9.63
C LYS A 102 -0.28 19.90 8.76
N THR A 103 0.50 19.55 7.75
CA THR A 103 1.20 20.50 6.89
C THR A 103 0.50 20.74 5.56
N ASN A 104 -0.36 19.82 5.13
CA ASN A 104 -1.05 19.88 3.85
C ASN A 104 -2.53 19.52 4.00
N LYS A 105 -3.39 20.37 3.40
CA LYS A 105 -4.85 20.15 3.44
C LYS A 105 -5.24 18.88 2.67
N ASN A 106 -6.28 18.22 3.16
CA ASN A 106 -6.84 17.02 2.56
C ASN A 106 -5.80 15.90 2.39
N SER A 107 -4.83 15.83 3.27
CA SER A 107 -3.76 14.84 3.20
C SER A 107 -3.70 13.99 4.46
N LEU A 108 -3.35 12.74 4.30
CA LEU A 108 -3.15 11.79 5.39
C LEU A 108 -1.84 11.02 5.22
N ASN A 109 -1.34 10.53 6.33
CA ASN A 109 -0.20 9.63 6.38
C ASN A 109 -0.65 8.25 6.81
N LEU A 110 -0.09 7.23 6.19
CA LEU A 110 -0.27 5.81 6.47
C LEU A 110 1.07 5.13 6.64
N TRP A 111 1.08 4.04 7.37
CA TRP A 111 2.13 3.05 7.39
C TRP A 111 1.54 1.72 6.96
N ILE A 112 2.07 1.12 5.90
CA ILE A 112 1.54 -0.08 5.27
C ILE A 112 2.63 -1.14 5.26
N VAL A 113 2.29 -2.36 5.65
CA VAL A 113 3.22 -3.50 5.67
C VAL A 113 2.51 -4.74 5.16
N SER A 114 3.18 -5.53 4.32
CA SER A 114 2.66 -6.81 3.84
C SER A 114 3.78 -7.79 3.52
N ASP A 115 3.46 -9.08 3.56
CA ASP A 115 4.35 -10.11 3.01
C ASP A 115 4.36 -10.02 1.49
N ASN A 116 5.49 -9.63 0.93
CA ASN A 116 5.66 -9.43 -0.51
C ASN A 116 5.69 -10.74 -1.32
N LEU A 117 5.95 -11.88 -0.67
CA LEU A 117 5.94 -13.19 -1.32
C LEU A 117 4.52 -13.79 -1.39
N LEU A 118 3.64 -13.37 -0.49
CA LEU A 118 2.23 -13.74 -0.46
C LEU A 118 1.37 -12.70 -1.18
N ARG A 119 1.09 -11.57 -0.55
CA ARG A 119 0.18 -10.52 -1.06
C ARG A 119 0.66 -9.90 -2.37
N GLY A 120 1.95 -9.70 -2.53
CA GLY A 120 2.54 -9.17 -3.77
C GLY A 120 2.83 -10.23 -4.86
N ALA A 121 2.64 -11.53 -4.57
CA ALA A 121 3.04 -12.60 -5.48
C ALA A 121 2.09 -13.81 -5.45
N ALA A 122 2.37 -14.85 -4.64
CA ALA A 122 1.69 -16.12 -4.72
C ALA A 122 0.20 -16.04 -4.36
N LEU A 123 -0.14 -15.39 -3.25
CA LEU A 123 -1.52 -15.23 -2.80
C LEU A 123 -2.34 -14.40 -3.79
N ASN A 124 -1.78 -13.30 -4.30
CA ASN A 124 -2.45 -12.44 -5.27
C ASN A 124 -2.81 -13.21 -6.56
N ALA A 125 -1.94 -14.11 -7.02
CA ALA A 125 -2.24 -14.95 -8.17
C ALA A 125 -3.42 -15.90 -7.92
N VAL A 126 -3.52 -16.47 -6.70
CA VAL A 126 -4.64 -17.33 -6.30
C VAL A 126 -5.93 -16.52 -6.22
N GLU A 127 -5.93 -15.35 -5.58
CA GLU A 127 -7.10 -14.49 -5.45
C GLU A 127 -7.64 -14.00 -6.81
N ILE A 128 -6.75 -13.69 -7.75
CA ILE A 128 -7.15 -13.38 -9.14
C ILE A 128 -7.87 -14.57 -9.77
N ALA A 129 -7.34 -15.78 -9.63
CA ALA A 129 -7.97 -16.98 -10.17
C ALA A 129 -9.34 -17.25 -9.53
N GLU A 130 -9.46 -17.10 -8.21
CA GLU A 130 -10.73 -17.23 -7.49
C GLU A 130 -11.77 -16.21 -7.94
N THR A 131 -11.38 -14.95 -8.10
CA THR A 131 -12.25 -13.87 -8.60
C THR A 131 -12.78 -14.20 -10.01
N LEU A 132 -11.94 -14.72 -10.89
CA LEU A 132 -12.34 -15.16 -12.22
C LEU A 132 -13.31 -16.34 -12.18
N ILE A 133 -13.07 -17.33 -11.31
CA ILE A 133 -13.92 -18.51 -11.14
C ILE A 133 -15.30 -18.13 -10.60
N LYS A 134 -15.35 -17.21 -9.64
CA LYS A 134 -16.60 -16.70 -9.06
C LYS A 134 -17.41 -15.82 -10.05
N GLY A 135 -16.83 -15.47 -11.19
CA GLY A 135 -17.46 -14.62 -12.20
C GLY A 135 -17.60 -13.15 -11.75
N GLU A 136 -16.84 -12.75 -10.78
CA GLU A 136 -16.86 -11.38 -10.25
C GLU A 136 -16.13 -10.39 -11.17
N PHE A 137 -15.38 -10.89 -12.14
CA PHE A 137 -14.67 -10.10 -13.13
C PHE A 137 -15.60 -9.79 -14.31
N ASN A 138 -16.37 -8.74 -14.21
CA ASN A 138 -17.04 -8.13 -15.35
C ASN A 138 -16.03 -7.21 -16.06
N GLY A 139 -15.33 -7.75 -17.04
CA GLY A 139 -14.40 -6.98 -17.85
C GLY A 139 -15.11 -5.75 -18.44
N LYS A 140 -14.69 -4.57 -18.03
CA LYS A 140 -15.02 -3.31 -18.67
C LYS A 140 -13.92 -2.97 -19.66
#